data_f146c7d84e7bae1539e0863756c398ce
#
_entry.id   f146c7d84e7bae1539e0863756c398ce
#
_cell.length_a   1.000
_cell.length_b   1.000
_cell.length_c   1.000
_cell.angle_alpha   90.00
_cell.angle_beta   90.00
_cell.angle_gamma   90.00
#
_symmetry.space_group_name_H-M   'P 1'
#
loop_
_entity.id
_entity.type
_entity.pdbx_description
1 polymer ?
#
loop_
_entity_poly.entity_id
_entity_poly.type
_entity_poly.pdbx_seq_one_letter_code
_entity_poly.pdbx_strand_id
1 'polypeptide(L)'
;MIKFEYDNTETDKLILEFKCKNCLVQTKTVLLSVPKVDLKSFRDTKQSYIHNCQCGVSYPIDIYNGLCEGYGIIQGIEGEENDIIVHERADIPYDKDSILVDTINAYSRIESIVKGIKGLSKEDKNYVYCLLFSNLISILDSFNKIYTEPIVLGKDDLIEQFSLLFGMPKGNREKKIEKIKDFYKRKSFQSVSNQKKLFEDVFNFEIEIDERIEHYVSIRDMIIHRNAIDPEGFMHKINKSQLLQALDVIKEHIRHIHSALFDYEVDMYADKILNRQYI
;
A
#
# COMPACT_ATOMS: atom_id res chain seq x y z
N MET A 1 -10.11 -30.73 -10.52
CA MET A 1 -9.32 -30.17 -9.42
C MET A 1 -7.88 -30.14 -9.90
N ILE A 2 -7.26 -28.95 -9.86
CA ILE A 2 -5.85 -28.80 -10.28
C ILE A 2 -5.05 -28.37 -9.06
N LYS A 3 -3.88 -29.01 -8.84
CA LYS A 3 -2.85 -28.60 -7.90
C LYS A 3 -1.84 -27.73 -8.64
N PHE A 4 -1.31 -26.70 -8.01
CA PHE A 4 -0.19 -25.89 -8.47
C PHE A 4 0.80 -25.67 -7.33
N GLU A 5 2.05 -25.39 -7.66
CA GLU A 5 3.12 -25.14 -6.69
C GLU A 5 3.61 -23.68 -6.80
N TYR A 6 4.22 -23.15 -5.75
CA TYR A 6 4.82 -21.85 -5.70
C TYR A 6 5.99 -21.81 -4.71
N ASP A 7 6.92 -20.88 -4.92
CA ASP A 7 8.02 -20.65 -3.97
C ASP A 7 7.50 -19.97 -2.70
N ASN A 8 7.47 -20.70 -1.60
CA ASN A 8 6.96 -20.23 -0.33
C ASN A 8 7.99 -19.51 0.53
N THR A 9 9.24 -19.42 0.11
CA THR A 9 10.32 -18.79 0.89
C THR A 9 10.26 -17.27 0.81
N GLU A 10 9.85 -16.72 -0.33
CA GLU A 10 9.77 -15.27 -0.58
C GLU A 10 8.38 -14.77 -0.95
N THR A 11 7.42 -15.68 -1.17
CA THR A 11 6.09 -15.36 -1.67
C THR A 11 5.10 -15.12 -0.53
N ASP A 12 4.62 -13.89 -0.39
CA ASP A 12 3.51 -13.54 0.53
C ASP A 12 2.15 -13.50 -0.16
N LYS A 13 2.13 -13.37 -1.49
CA LYS A 13 0.91 -13.16 -2.27
C LYS A 13 1.01 -13.81 -3.65
N LEU A 14 -0.12 -14.28 -4.15
CA LEU A 14 -0.25 -14.96 -5.44
C LEU A 14 -1.37 -14.35 -6.26
N ILE A 15 -1.20 -14.33 -7.58
CA ILE A 15 -2.28 -14.18 -8.55
C ILE A 15 -2.26 -15.43 -9.43
N LEU A 16 -3.43 -16.01 -9.65
CA LEU A 16 -3.59 -17.20 -10.50
C LEU A 16 -4.35 -16.82 -11.75
N GLU A 17 -3.82 -17.23 -12.89
CA GLU A 17 -4.52 -17.12 -14.18
C GLU A 17 -4.84 -18.52 -14.69
N PHE A 18 -6.09 -18.75 -15.05
CA PHE A 18 -6.55 -20.03 -15.57
C PHE A 18 -7.77 -19.83 -16.49
N LYS A 19 -8.07 -20.85 -17.28
CA LYS A 19 -9.20 -20.83 -18.19
C LYS A 19 -10.48 -21.26 -17.49
N CYS A 20 -11.52 -20.42 -17.54
CA CYS A 20 -12.81 -20.77 -16.96
C CYS A 20 -13.44 -21.93 -17.73
N LYS A 21 -13.88 -22.98 -17.03
CA LYS A 21 -14.51 -24.17 -17.67
C LYS A 21 -15.82 -23.89 -18.38
N ASN A 22 -16.53 -22.83 -17.99
CA ASN A 22 -17.86 -22.53 -18.55
C ASN A 22 -17.79 -21.60 -19.76
N CYS A 23 -17.09 -20.47 -19.63
CA CYS A 23 -17.01 -19.48 -20.72
C CYS A 23 -15.74 -19.59 -21.56
N LEU A 24 -14.80 -20.45 -21.17
CA LEU A 24 -13.50 -20.68 -21.83
C LEU A 24 -12.59 -19.42 -21.90
N VAL A 25 -12.96 -18.37 -21.20
CA VAL A 25 -12.17 -17.12 -21.13
C VAL A 25 -11.10 -17.28 -20.06
N GLN A 26 -9.91 -16.72 -20.33
CA GLN A 26 -8.85 -16.61 -19.33
C GLN A 26 -9.36 -15.74 -18.17
N THR A 27 -9.31 -16.26 -16.97
CA THR A 27 -9.70 -15.54 -15.76
C THR A 27 -8.49 -15.37 -14.85
N LYS A 28 -8.48 -14.27 -14.11
CA LYS A 28 -7.39 -13.91 -13.20
C LYS A 28 -7.97 -13.66 -11.81
N THR A 29 -7.38 -14.26 -10.78
CA THR A 29 -7.81 -14.03 -9.42
C THR A 29 -7.43 -12.62 -8.96
N VAL A 30 -8.14 -12.13 -7.95
CA VAL A 30 -7.61 -11.05 -7.10
C VAL A 30 -6.35 -11.53 -6.38
N LEU A 31 -5.62 -10.62 -5.77
CA LEU A 31 -4.41 -10.93 -5.02
C LEU A 31 -4.74 -11.83 -3.82
N LEU A 32 -4.25 -13.07 -3.85
CA LEU A 32 -4.44 -14.06 -2.79
C LEU A 32 -3.27 -13.97 -1.80
N SER A 33 -3.56 -13.86 -0.50
CA SER A 33 -2.50 -13.88 0.51
C SER A 33 -2.06 -15.32 0.82
N VAL A 34 -0.76 -15.54 0.91
CA VAL A 34 -0.18 -16.79 1.36
C VAL A 34 -0.27 -16.86 2.88
N PRO A 35 -0.80 -17.94 3.48
CA PRO A 35 -0.84 -18.05 4.94
C PRO A 35 0.58 -18.16 5.49
N LYS A 36 0.84 -17.56 6.66
CA LYS A 36 2.15 -17.66 7.31
C LYS A 36 2.37 -19.06 7.85
N VAL A 37 3.60 -19.57 7.70
CA VAL A 37 4.00 -20.86 8.27
C VAL A 37 3.86 -20.83 9.80
N ASP A 38 3.23 -21.86 10.35
CA ASP A 38 3.18 -22.04 11.81
C ASP A 38 4.39 -22.84 12.29
N LEU A 39 5.45 -22.13 12.64
CA LEU A 39 6.70 -22.73 13.15
C LEU A 39 6.52 -23.48 14.49
N LYS A 40 5.41 -23.24 15.21
CA LYS A 40 5.18 -23.91 16.51
C LYS A 40 4.53 -25.28 16.36
N SER A 41 3.62 -25.42 15.41
CA SER A 41 2.90 -26.67 15.20
C SER A 41 3.56 -27.59 14.18
N PHE A 42 4.51 -27.10 13.39
CA PHE A 42 5.11 -27.80 12.25
C PHE A 42 4.06 -28.38 11.27
N ARG A 43 2.92 -27.70 11.16
CA ARG A 43 1.83 -28.10 10.25
C ARG A 43 1.69 -27.09 9.13
N ASP A 44 1.27 -27.58 7.98
CA ASP A 44 0.88 -26.71 6.88
C ASP A 44 -0.27 -25.81 7.31
N THR A 45 -0.13 -24.54 7.03
CA THR A 45 -1.21 -23.58 7.23
C THR A 45 -2.04 -23.49 5.96
N LYS A 46 -3.35 -23.31 6.11
CA LYS A 46 -4.29 -23.25 5.00
C LYS A 46 -5.07 -21.94 5.02
N GLN A 47 -5.25 -21.34 3.86
CA GLN A 47 -6.19 -20.24 3.64
C GLN A 47 -7.05 -20.52 2.41
N SER A 48 -8.37 -20.30 2.54
CA SER A 48 -9.34 -20.58 1.48
C SER A 48 -9.92 -19.31 0.91
N TYR A 49 -10.13 -19.29 -0.40
CA TYR A 49 -10.69 -18.20 -1.18
C TYR A 49 -11.80 -18.69 -2.10
N ILE A 50 -12.62 -17.78 -2.58
CA ILE A 50 -13.59 -18.01 -3.65
C ILE A 50 -13.32 -16.98 -4.74
N HIS A 51 -12.96 -17.44 -5.94
CA HIS A 51 -12.87 -16.60 -7.12
C HIS A 51 -14.13 -16.73 -7.97
N ASN A 52 -14.73 -15.61 -8.34
CA ASN A 52 -15.91 -15.58 -9.20
C ASN A 52 -15.53 -15.13 -10.61
N CYS A 53 -15.72 -16.00 -11.58
CA CYS A 53 -15.58 -15.62 -12.98
C CYS A 53 -16.71 -14.67 -13.39
N GLN A 54 -16.46 -13.80 -14.37
CA GLN A 54 -17.48 -12.88 -14.92
C GLN A 54 -18.73 -13.59 -15.46
N CYS A 55 -18.64 -14.87 -15.82
CA CYS A 55 -19.79 -15.68 -16.23
C CYS A 55 -20.62 -16.24 -15.05
N GLY A 56 -20.28 -15.90 -13.81
CA GLY A 56 -20.99 -16.32 -12.60
C GLY A 56 -20.53 -17.66 -11.99
N VAL A 57 -19.56 -18.35 -12.59
CA VAL A 57 -19.00 -19.59 -12.02
C VAL A 57 -18.01 -19.24 -10.91
N SER A 58 -18.16 -19.91 -9.76
CA SER A 58 -17.29 -19.77 -8.60
C SER A 58 -16.28 -20.89 -8.50
N TYR A 59 -15.03 -20.53 -8.17
CA TYR A 59 -13.92 -21.46 -8.01
C TYR A 59 -13.38 -21.37 -6.56
N PRO A 60 -13.61 -22.36 -5.71
CA PRO A 60 -12.91 -22.47 -4.43
C PRO A 60 -11.40 -22.71 -4.66
N ILE A 61 -10.58 -21.92 -3.97
CA ILE A 61 -9.11 -21.97 -4.05
C ILE A 61 -8.58 -22.12 -2.66
N ASP A 62 -7.80 -23.16 -2.42
CA ASP A 62 -7.11 -23.40 -1.17
C ASP A 62 -5.61 -23.20 -1.35
N ILE A 63 -5.01 -22.34 -0.54
CA ILE A 63 -3.57 -22.06 -0.51
C ILE A 63 -2.99 -22.68 0.75
N TYR A 64 -1.95 -23.50 0.60
CA TYR A 64 -1.24 -24.19 1.67
C TYR A 64 0.20 -23.71 1.74
N ASN A 65 0.67 -23.38 2.91
CA ASN A 65 2.06 -23.01 3.15
C ASN A 65 2.67 -23.90 4.25
N GLY A 66 3.59 -24.74 3.85
CA GLY A 66 4.33 -25.68 4.70
C GLY A 66 5.78 -25.23 4.93
N LEU A 67 6.53 -26.02 5.68
CA LEU A 67 7.94 -25.73 5.97
C LEU A 67 8.85 -25.86 4.76
N CYS A 68 8.53 -26.74 3.82
CA CYS A 68 9.36 -27.07 2.67
C CYS A 68 8.73 -26.66 1.34
N GLU A 69 7.41 -26.57 1.26
CA GLU A 69 6.67 -26.41 0.02
C GLU A 69 5.48 -25.48 0.19
N GLY A 70 5.25 -24.63 -0.83
CA GLY A 70 4.01 -23.90 -1.03
C GLY A 70 3.22 -24.53 -2.15
N TYR A 71 1.93 -24.81 -1.94
CA TYR A 71 1.06 -25.32 -2.99
C TYR A 71 -0.37 -24.84 -2.83
N GLY A 72 -1.12 -24.90 -3.92
CA GLY A 72 -2.53 -24.58 -3.88
C GLY A 72 -3.37 -25.54 -4.70
N ILE A 73 -4.68 -25.51 -4.46
CA ILE A 73 -5.67 -26.36 -5.11
C ILE A 73 -6.82 -25.48 -5.60
N ILE A 74 -7.13 -25.56 -6.90
CA ILE A 74 -8.34 -24.96 -7.48
C ILE A 74 -9.36 -26.06 -7.71
N GLN A 75 -10.53 -25.90 -7.11
CA GLN A 75 -11.62 -26.85 -7.27
C GLN A 75 -12.51 -26.49 -8.47
N GLY A 76 -13.09 -27.50 -9.08
CA GLY A 76 -14.07 -27.32 -10.18
C GLY A 76 -13.47 -27.06 -11.57
N ILE A 77 -12.14 -27.16 -11.72
CA ILE A 77 -11.44 -27.15 -13.01
C ILE A 77 -10.94 -28.57 -13.29
N GLU A 78 -10.96 -28.97 -14.57
CA GLU A 78 -10.32 -30.17 -15.07
C GLU A 78 -9.17 -29.75 -15.99
N GLY A 79 -7.99 -30.32 -15.80
CA GLY A 79 -6.78 -29.98 -16.55
C GLY A 79 -5.51 -30.40 -15.80
N GLU A 80 -4.37 -30.05 -16.38
CA GLU A 80 -3.05 -30.28 -15.81
C GLU A 80 -2.52 -29.01 -15.09
N GLU A 81 -1.48 -29.16 -14.29
CA GLU A 81 -0.83 -28.06 -13.57
C GLU A 81 -0.38 -26.93 -14.49
N ASN A 82 0.08 -27.26 -15.70
CA ASN A 82 0.51 -26.31 -16.74
C ASN A 82 -0.63 -25.42 -17.29
N ASP A 83 -1.87 -25.71 -16.97
CA ASP A 83 -3.02 -24.88 -17.35
C ASP A 83 -3.23 -23.68 -16.40
N ILE A 84 -2.43 -23.59 -15.35
CA ILE A 84 -2.45 -22.49 -14.38
C ILE A 84 -1.15 -21.72 -14.48
N ILE A 85 -1.25 -20.40 -14.69
CA ILE A 85 -0.11 -19.49 -14.57
C ILE A 85 -0.13 -18.93 -13.16
N VAL A 86 0.94 -19.19 -12.42
CA VAL A 86 1.14 -18.67 -11.06
C VAL A 86 2.05 -17.45 -11.14
N HIS A 87 1.55 -16.30 -10.73
CA HIS A 87 2.35 -15.09 -10.58
C HIS A 87 2.69 -14.92 -9.10
N GLU A 88 3.95 -15.02 -8.79
CA GLU A 88 4.49 -14.82 -7.45
C GLU A 88 4.74 -13.32 -7.17
N ARG A 89 4.98 -12.97 -5.92
CA ARG A 89 5.08 -11.59 -5.43
C ARG A 89 5.97 -10.66 -6.24
N ALA A 90 7.09 -11.16 -6.76
CA ALA A 90 8.05 -10.34 -7.51
C ALA A 90 7.47 -9.73 -8.80
N ASP A 91 6.49 -10.41 -9.41
CA ASP A 91 5.87 -10.04 -10.68
C ASP A 91 4.47 -9.42 -10.53
N ILE A 92 3.92 -9.41 -9.30
CA ILE A 92 2.58 -8.89 -9.04
C ILE A 92 2.67 -7.36 -8.92
N PRO A 93 2.03 -6.61 -9.82
CA PRO A 93 1.91 -5.17 -9.64
C PRO A 93 1.23 -4.88 -8.30
N TYR A 94 1.81 -3.99 -7.51
CA TYR A 94 1.28 -3.63 -6.20
C TYR A 94 -0.19 -3.19 -6.35
N ASP A 95 -1.11 -3.97 -5.77
CA ASP A 95 -2.54 -3.63 -5.81
C ASP A 95 -2.80 -2.44 -4.89
N LYS A 96 -3.23 -1.33 -5.48
CA LYS A 96 -3.43 -0.06 -4.78
C LYS A 96 -4.55 -0.12 -3.75
N ASP A 97 -5.57 -0.93 -4.02
CA ASP A 97 -6.64 -1.15 -3.05
C ASP A 97 -6.10 -1.88 -1.81
N SER A 98 -5.16 -2.81 -1.97
CA SER A 98 -4.46 -3.43 -0.84
C SER A 98 -3.67 -2.42 -0.03
N ILE A 99 -2.96 -1.47 -0.66
CA ILE A 99 -2.21 -0.43 0.04
C ILE A 99 -3.17 0.42 0.89
N LEU A 100 -4.28 0.84 0.29
CA LEU A 100 -5.30 1.60 1.01
C LEU A 100 -5.87 0.80 2.17
N VAL A 101 -6.26 -0.45 1.95
CA VAL A 101 -6.81 -1.35 2.98
C VAL A 101 -5.81 -1.56 4.11
N ASP A 102 -4.55 -1.84 3.82
CA ASP A 102 -3.51 -2.04 4.83
C ASP A 102 -3.25 -0.75 5.63
N THR A 103 -3.27 0.39 4.96
CA THR A 103 -3.14 1.70 5.59
C THR A 103 -4.33 1.99 6.52
N ILE A 104 -5.55 1.77 6.07
CA ILE A 104 -6.76 1.93 6.89
C ILE A 104 -6.76 0.96 8.08
N ASN A 105 -6.30 -0.27 7.88
CA ASN A 105 -6.15 -1.25 8.95
C ASN A 105 -5.11 -0.81 9.99
N ALA A 106 -3.98 -0.22 9.58
CA ALA A 106 -2.98 0.32 10.48
C ALA A 106 -3.58 1.45 11.35
N TYR A 107 -4.35 2.36 10.78
CA TYR A 107 -5.08 3.39 11.53
C TYR A 107 -6.15 2.80 12.46
N SER A 108 -6.88 1.79 12.03
CA SER A 108 -7.88 1.12 12.85
C SER A 108 -7.25 0.44 14.08
N ARG A 109 -6.03 -0.09 13.94
CA ARG A 109 -5.25 -0.63 15.08
C ARG A 109 -4.89 0.47 16.08
N ILE A 110 -4.44 1.63 15.60
CA ILE A 110 -4.16 2.79 16.49
C ILE A 110 -5.42 3.19 17.24
N GLU A 111 -6.55 3.33 16.56
CA GLU A 111 -7.85 3.65 17.16
C GLU A 111 -8.26 2.64 18.23
N SER A 112 -8.08 1.36 17.96
CA SER A 112 -8.35 0.27 18.91
C SER A 112 -7.47 0.37 20.15
N ILE A 113 -6.16 0.63 19.98
CA ILE A 113 -5.25 0.84 21.09
C ILE A 113 -5.69 2.03 21.94
N VAL A 114 -6.00 3.17 21.34
CA VAL A 114 -6.45 4.40 22.01
C VAL A 114 -7.74 4.15 22.83
N LYS A 115 -8.66 3.36 22.28
CA LYS A 115 -9.91 2.97 22.98
C LYS A 115 -9.64 2.02 24.16
N GLY A 116 -8.62 1.16 24.02
CA GLY A 116 -8.27 0.12 24.98
C GLY A 116 -7.35 0.56 26.13
N ILE A 117 -6.72 1.73 26.03
CA ILE A 117 -5.79 2.22 27.06
C ILE A 117 -6.53 2.46 28.39
N LYS A 118 -6.27 1.59 29.39
CA LYS A 118 -6.81 1.67 30.75
C LYS A 118 -5.67 1.45 31.76
N GLY A 119 -5.85 1.92 32.99
CA GLY A 119 -4.92 1.61 34.10
C GLY A 119 -3.57 2.32 34.10
N LEU A 120 -3.23 3.09 33.06
CA LEU A 120 -1.99 3.87 33.03
C LEU A 120 -2.12 5.19 33.80
N SER A 121 -1.00 5.70 34.31
CA SER A 121 -0.91 7.06 34.87
C SER A 121 -1.24 8.11 33.78
N LYS A 122 -1.45 9.35 34.17
CA LYS A 122 -1.71 10.44 33.22
C LYS A 122 -0.49 10.72 32.34
N GLU A 123 0.68 10.65 32.93
CA GLU A 123 1.96 10.83 32.23
C GLU A 123 2.20 9.71 31.21
N ASP A 124 2.03 8.45 31.62
CA ASP A 124 2.19 7.30 30.73
C ASP A 124 1.20 7.34 29.57
N LYS A 125 -0.06 7.72 29.82
CA LYS A 125 -1.05 7.91 28.75
C LYS A 125 -0.61 8.97 27.76
N ASN A 126 -0.12 10.12 28.24
CA ASN A 126 0.38 11.17 27.35
C ASN A 126 1.54 10.68 26.50
N TYR A 127 2.48 9.96 27.10
CA TYR A 127 3.61 9.38 26.35
C TYR A 127 3.14 8.42 25.26
N VAL A 128 2.23 7.51 25.59
CA VAL A 128 1.65 6.57 24.58
C VAL A 128 0.91 7.33 23.48
N TYR A 129 0.14 8.37 23.81
CA TYR A 129 -0.53 9.18 22.78
C TYR A 129 0.46 9.91 21.89
N CYS A 130 1.57 10.43 22.40
CA CYS A 130 2.63 11.02 21.61
C CYS A 130 3.24 10.01 20.63
N LEU A 131 3.54 8.77 21.06
CA LEU A 131 4.06 7.71 20.20
C LEU A 131 3.06 7.33 19.11
N LEU A 132 1.79 7.16 19.47
CA LEU A 132 0.74 6.83 18.48
C LEU A 132 0.52 7.97 17.49
N PHE A 133 0.58 9.22 17.95
CA PHE A 133 0.49 10.40 17.08
C PHE A 133 1.64 10.44 16.07
N SER A 134 2.87 10.20 16.53
CA SER A 134 4.02 10.12 15.62
C SER A 134 3.87 9.02 14.59
N ASN A 135 3.28 7.88 14.99
CA ASN A 135 3.03 6.76 14.08
C ASN A 135 1.97 7.09 13.02
N LEU A 136 0.95 7.89 13.32
CA LEU A 136 -0.03 8.36 12.32
C LEU A 136 0.66 9.05 11.14
N ILE A 137 1.58 9.97 11.42
CA ILE A 137 2.31 10.71 10.38
C ILE A 137 3.28 9.81 9.62
N SER A 138 3.89 8.84 10.30
CA SER A 138 4.77 7.85 9.64
C SER A 138 4.01 6.95 8.68
N ILE A 139 2.77 6.57 9.01
CA ILE A 139 1.88 5.80 8.11
C ILE A 139 1.52 6.64 6.88
N LEU A 140 1.20 7.94 7.04
CA LEU A 140 0.94 8.84 5.93
C LEU A 140 2.16 8.95 4.98
N ASP A 141 3.37 9.11 5.53
CA ASP A 141 4.61 9.14 4.74
C ASP A 141 4.82 7.83 3.96
N SER A 142 4.61 6.70 4.63
CA SER A 142 4.72 5.38 4.00
C SER A 142 3.67 5.18 2.91
N PHE A 143 2.43 5.59 3.14
CA PHE A 143 1.37 5.53 2.13
C PHE A 143 1.77 6.34 0.89
N ASN A 144 2.15 7.60 1.05
CA ASN A 144 2.55 8.45 -0.07
C ASN A 144 3.69 7.82 -0.88
N LYS A 145 4.68 7.22 -0.22
CA LYS A 145 5.81 6.57 -0.90
C LYS A 145 5.39 5.32 -1.66
N ILE A 146 4.77 4.38 -0.96
CA ILE A 146 4.42 3.07 -1.51
C ILE A 146 3.40 3.22 -2.64
N TYR A 147 2.49 4.19 -2.53
CA TYR A 147 1.45 4.42 -3.52
C TYR A 147 1.98 5.10 -4.78
N THR A 148 2.83 6.10 -4.65
CA THR A 148 3.25 6.95 -5.77
C THR A 148 4.51 6.47 -6.49
N GLU A 149 5.45 5.80 -5.81
CA GLU A 149 6.69 5.29 -6.41
C GLU A 149 6.43 4.40 -7.64
N PRO A 150 5.56 3.38 -7.59
CA PRO A 150 5.28 2.53 -8.75
C PRO A 150 4.66 3.30 -9.92
N ILE A 151 3.83 4.31 -9.65
CA ILE A 151 3.22 5.14 -10.69
C ILE A 151 4.29 5.94 -11.42
N VAL A 152 5.17 6.62 -10.66
CA VAL A 152 6.28 7.39 -11.23
C VAL A 152 7.21 6.50 -12.05
N LEU A 153 7.59 5.34 -11.51
CA LEU A 153 8.52 4.42 -12.18
C LEU A 153 7.91 3.69 -13.38
N GLY A 154 6.59 3.62 -13.45
CA GLY A 154 5.86 2.96 -14.53
C GLY A 154 5.79 3.77 -15.84
N LYS A 155 6.22 5.05 -15.88
CA LYS A 155 6.04 5.95 -17.00
C LYS A 155 7.26 6.82 -17.25
N ASP A 156 7.67 6.87 -18.53
CA ASP A 156 8.87 7.62 -18.92
C ASP A 156 8.70 9.14 -18.76
N ASP A 157 7.53 9.67 -19.06
CA ASP A 157 7.18 11.08 -18.86
C ASP A 157 7.22 11.49 -17.37
N LEU A 158 6.68 10.66 -16.49
CA LEU A 158 6.76 10.91 -15.05
C LEU A 158 8.18 10.76 -14.49
N ILE A 159 8.97 9.80 -15.01
CA ILE A 159 10.40 9.68 -14.67
C ILE A 159 11.14 10.97 -15.04
N GLU A 160 10.89 11.51 -16.26
CA GLU A 160 11.52 12.74 -16.71
C GLU A 160 11.09 13.94 -15.85
N GLN A 161 9.79 14.10 -15.64
CA GLN A 161 9.23 15.21 -14.87
C GLN A 161 9.69 15.18 -13.41
N PHE A 162 9.64 14.02 -12.78
CA PHE A 162 10.15 13.83 -11.42
C PHE A 162 11.64 14.16 -11.32
N SER A 163 12.45 13.68 -12.30
CA SER A 163 13.88 13.93 -12.32
C SER A 163 14.21 15.43 -12.49
N LEU A 164 13.44 16.14 -13.30
CA LEU A 164 13.59 17.56 -13.49
C LEU A 164 13.27 18.36 -12.21
N LEU A 165 12.12 18.09 -11.61
CA LEU A 165 11.62 18.82 -10.43
C LEU A 165 12.45 18.61 -9.17
N PHE A 166 12.98 17.41 -9.00
CA PHE A 166 13.81 17.09 -7.84
C PHE A 166 15.31 17.19 -8.11
N GLY A 167 15.71 17.82 -9.23
CA GLY A 167 17.11 18.15 -9.54
C GLY A 167 18.01 16.93 -9.72
N MET A 168 17.48 15.86 -10.27
CA MET A 168 18.28 14.65 -10.48
C MET A 168 19.26 14.80 -11.64
N PRO A 169 20.44 14.15 -11.58
CA PRO A 169 21.44 14.26 -12.64
C PRO A 169 20.89 13.69 -13.95
N LYS A 170 21.31 14.30 -15.07
CA LYS A 170 21.02 13.78 -16.41
C LYS A 170 21.61 12.37 -16.54
N GLY A 171 20.88 11.46 -17.16
CA GLY A 171 21.30 10.08 -17.35
C GLY A 171 20.33 9.30 -18.23
N ASN A 172 20.69 8.03 -18.50
CA ASN A 172 19.75 7.11 -19.14
C ASN A 172 18.62 6.74 -18.17
N ARG A 173 17.58 6.10 -18.70
CA ARG A 173 16.37 5.69 -17.95
C ARG A 173 16.72 4.88 -16.68
N GLU A 174 17.60 3.93 -16.78
CA GLU A 174 17.99 3.05 -15.66
C GLU A 174 18.61 3.82 -14.49
N LYS A 175 19.55 4.74 -14.80
CA LYS A 175 20.14 5.60 -13.78
C LYS A 175 19.14 6.54 -13.13
N LYS A 176 18.17 7.06 -13.89
CA LYS A 176 17.08 7.87 -13.32
C LYS A 176 16.21 7.05 -12.39
N ILE A 177 15.79 5.85 -12.78
CA ILE A 177 15.02 4.93 -11.94
C ILE A 177 15.77 4.64 -10.62
N GLU A 178 17.05 4.31 -10.67
CA GLU A 178 17.86 4.09 -9.46
C GLU A 178 17.85 5.32 -8.54
N LYS A 179 18.06 6.51 -9.11
CA LYS A 179 18.05 7.77 -8.34
C LYS A 179 16.68 8.10 -7.75
N ILE A 180 15.60 7.83 -8.48
CA ILE A 180 14.23 7.99 -7.99
C ILE A 180 13.99 7.05 -6.80
N LYS A 181 14.35 5.77 -6.92
CA LYS A 181 14.24 4.80 -5.82
C LYS A 181 15.04 5.25 -4.59
N ASP A 182 16.27 5.72 -4.77
CA ASP A 182 17.08 6.26 -3.69
C ASP A 182 16.47 7.51 -3.07
N PHE A 183 15.83 8.36 -3.87
CA PHE A 183 15.14 9.54 -3.40
C PHE A 183 13.94 9.16 -2.52
N TYR A 184 13.08 8.23 -2.96
CA TYR A 184 11.94 7.74 -2.18
C TYR A 184 12.37 7.11 -0.85
N LYS A 185 13.52 6.41 -0.81
CA LYS A 185 14.07 5.86 0.44
C LYS A 185 14.47 6.94 1.45
N ARG A 186 15.02 8.08 0.98
CA ARG A 186 15.62 9.10 1.85
C ARG A 186 14.71 10.29 2.14
N LYS A 187 13.85 10.65 1.18
CA LYS A 187 12.99 11.82 1.31
C LYS A 187 11.69 11.48 2.01
N SER A 188 11.23 12.38 2.86
CA SER A 188 9.92 12.28 3.48
C SER A 188 8.88 13.03 2.66
N PHE A 189 7.71 12.42 2.47
CA PHE A 189 6.52 13.01 1.86
C PHE A 189 5.44 13.31 2.89
N GLN A 190 5.79 13.42 4.16
CA GLN A 190 4.84 13.83 5.20
C GLN A 190 4.55 15.34 5.16
N SER A 191 5.50 16.18 4.72
CA SER A 191 5.29 17.63 4.66
C SER A 191 4.37 18.02 3.51
N VAL A 192 3.49 18.99 3.76
CA VAL A 192 2.55 19.54 2.76
C VAL A 192 3.29 20.01 1.51
N SER A 193 4.43 20.70 1.67
CA SER A 193 5.25 21.18 0.55
C SER A 193 5.75 20.05 -0.36
N ASN A 194 6.19 18.93 0.22
CA ASN A 194 6.64 17.78 -0.58
C ASN A 194 5.47 17.05 -1.24
N GLN A 195 4.32 16.98 -0.56
CA GLN A 195 3.10 16.41 -1.14
C GLN A 195 2.62 17.25 -2.32
N LYS A 196 2.53 18.59 -2.18
CA LYS A 196 2.15 19.48 -3.27
C LYS A 196 3.07 19.32 -4.48
N LYS A 197 4.38 19.35 -4.29
CA LYS A 197 5.33 19.08 -5.39
C LYS A 197 5.09 17.74 -6.08
N LEU A 198 4.79 16.71 -5.33
CA LEU A 198 4.53 15.40 -5.91
C LEU A 198 3.23 15.37 -6.71
N PHE A 199 2.14 15.90 -6.16
CA PHE A 199 0.83 15.79 -6.77
C PHE A 199 0.60 16.87 -7.84
N GLU A 200 0.90 18.11 -7.56
CA GLU A 200 0.68 19.24 -8.48
C GLU A 200 1.72 19.26 -9.59
N ASP A 201 3.01 19.15 -9.24
CA ASP A 201 4.10 19.31 -10.20
C ASP A 201 4.45 18.01 -10.95
N VAL A 202 4.32 16.82 -10.34
CA VAL A 202 4.65 15.55 -11.01
C VAL A 202 3.42 14.93 -11.66
N PHE A 203 2.31 14.82 -10.94
CA PHE A 203 1.09 14.20 -11.46
C PHE A 203 0.15 15.17 -12.15
N ASN A 204 0.42 16.46 -12.09
CA ASN A 204 -0.36 17.55 -12.70
C ASN A 204 -1.82 17.56 -12.26
N PHE A 205 -2.06 17.28 -10.97
CA PHE A 205 -3.37 17.49 -10.39
C PHE A 205 -3.29 18.30 -9.08
N GLU A 206 -4.26 19.21 -8.90
CA GLU A 206 -4.36 20.02 -7.70
C GLU A 206 -4.86 19.16 -6.53
N ILE A 207 -4.13 19.19 -5.42
CA ILE A 207 -4.50 18.48 -4.20
C ILE A 207 -4.89 19.47 -3.11
N GLU A 208 -6.11 19.35 -2.62
CA GLU A 208 -6.53 20.06 -1.42
C GLU A 208 -5.97 19.34 -0.18
N ILE A 209 -5.03 19.98 0.50
CA ILE A 209 -4.41 19.45 1.72
C ILE A 209 -4.94 20.24 2.90
N ASP A 210 -5.57 19.56 3.86
CA ASP A 210 -6.05 20.15 5.09
C ASP A 210 -4.89 20.84 5.85
N GLU A 211 -5.02 22.11 6.16
CA GLU A 211 -3.99 22.90 6.85
C GLU A 211 -3.53 22.29 8.18
N ARG A 212 -4.41 21.51 8.82
CA ARG A 212 -4.07 20.78 10.06
C ARG A 212 -2.99 19.75 9.87
N ILE A 213 -2.78 19.21 8.67
CA ILE A 213 -1.74 18.21 8.39
C ILE A 213 -0.35 18.80 8.62
N GLU A 214 -0.09 20.03 8.18
CA GLU A 214 1.19 20.70 8.42
C GLU A 214 1.45 20.91 9.91
N HIS A 215 0.43 21.31 10.64
CA HIS A 215 0.50 21.39 12.10
C HIS A 215 0.79 20.03 12.75
N TYR A 216 0.16 18.96 12.28
CA TYR A 216 0.41 17.60 12.79
C TYR A 216 1.84 17.12 12.49
N VAL A 217 2.38 17.43 11.32
CA VAL A 217 3.79 17.16 11.00
C VAL A 217 4.73 17.89 11.96
N SER A 218 4.47 19.16 12.23
CA SER A 218 5.25 19.96 13.19
C SER A 218 5.23 19.36 14.61
N ILE A 219 4.06 18.93 15.10
CA ILE A 219 3.93 18.24 16.38
C ILE A 219 4.73 16.93 16.40
N ARG A 220 4.62 16.13 15.32
CA ARG A 220 5.39 14.88 15.20
C ARG A 220 6.90 15.13 15.27
N ASP A 221 7.39 16.15 14.58
CA ASP A 221 8.82 16.48 14.56
C ASP A 221 9.29 16.93 15.96
N MET A 222 8.47 17.66 16.68
CA MET A 222 8.73 18.00 18.10
C MET A 222 8.80 16.74 18.97
N ILE A 223 7.87 15.80 18.79
CA ILE A 223 7.86 14.54 19.55
C ILE A 223 9.13 13.73 19.28
N ILE A 224 9.50 13.55 18.02
CA ILE A 224 10.62 12.69 17.62
C ILE A 224 11.98 13.32 17.96
N HIS A 225 12.16 14.60 17.65
CA HIS A 225 13.49 15.24 17.74
C HIS A 225 13.73 15.95 19.05
N ARG A 226 12.70 16.23 19.84
CA ARG A 226 12.79 17.00 21.09
C ARG A 226 12.10 16.33 22.27
N ASN A 227 11.80 15.03 22.17
CA ASN A 227 11.08 14.27 23.23
C ASN A 227 9.77 14.97 23.68
N ALA A 228 9.03 15.52 22.74
CA ALA A 228 7.81 16.30 22.97
C ALA A 228 8.03 17.60 23.78
N ILE A 229 9.23 18.17 23.76
CA ILE A 229 9.51 19.46 24.39
C ILE A 229 9.48 20.54 23.31
N ASP A 230 8.66 21.57 23.50
CA ASP A 230 8.58 22.70 22.59
C ASP A 230 9.83 23.62 22.67
N PRO A 231 9.99 24.61 21.78
CA PRO A 231 11.11 25.55 21.82
C PRO A 231 11.21 26.36 23.14
N GLU A 232 10.10 26.54 23.83
CA GLU A 232 9.99 27.26 25.10
C GLU A 232 10.31 26.36 26.32
N GLY A 233 10.54 25.06 26.09
CA GLY A 233 10.91 24.11 27.14
C GLY A 233 9.72 23.42 27.82
N PHE A 234 8.49 23.60 27.31
CA PHE A 234 7.31 22.95 27.86
C PHE A 234 7.04 21.60 27.17
N MET A 235 6.60 20.63 27.95
CA MET A 235 6.21 19.32 27.41
C MET A 235 4.89 19.43 26.66
N HIS A 236 4.92 19.15 25.37
CA HIS A 236 3.72 19.06 24.55
C HIS A 236 2.86 17.86 24.98
N LYS A 237 1.57 18.08 25.14
CA LYS A 237 0.63 17.06 25.60
C LYS A 237 -0.38 16.74 24.52
N ILE A 238 -0.42 15.48 24.16
CA ILE A 238 -1.45 14.93 23.26
C ILE A 238 -2.51 14.23 24.14
N ASN A 239 -3.75 14.65 23.99
CA ASN A 239 -4.86 13.95 24.64
C ASN A 239 -5.58 13.03 23.64
N LYS A 240 -6.45 12.16 24.15
CA LYS A 240 -7.22 11.20 23.34
C LYS A 240 -8.02 11.86 22.24
N SER A 241 -8.66 12.98 22.49
CA SER A 241 -9.49 13.69 21.51
C SER A 241 -8.67 14.26 20.37
N GLN A 242 -7.53 14.87 20.68
CA GLN A 242 -6.60 15.38 19.67
C GLN A 242 -6.05 14.27 18.77
N LEU A 243 -5.68 13.12 19.36
CA LEU A 243 -5.19 11.98 18.61
C LEU A 243 -6.25 11.40 17.67
N LEU A 244 -7.50 11.23 18.14
CA LEU A 244 -8.60 10.74 17.32
C LEU A 244 -8.97 11.74 16.21
N GLN A 245 -8.97 13.04 16.50
CA GLN A 245 -9.20 14.08 15.49
C GLN A 245 -8.12 14.05 14.40
N ALA A 246 -6.84 13.92 14.78
CA ALA A 246 -5.75 13.80 13.82
C ALA A 246 -5.90 12.54 12.95
N LEU A 247 -6.29 11.43 13.56
CA LEU A 247 -6.54 10.18 12.86
C LEU A 247 -7.65 10.32 11.80
N ASP A 248 -8.77 10.98 12.13
CA ASP A 248 -9.87 11.18 11.19
C ASP A 248 -9.45 12.08 10.01
N VAL A 249 -8.74 13.18 10.28
CA VAL A 249 -8.23 14.09 9.24
C VAL A 249 -7.26 13.37 8.30
N ILE A 250 -6.33 12.59 8.83
CA ILE A 250 -5.35 11.87 8.01
C ILE A 250 -6.02 10.76 7.21
N LYS A 251 -6.97 10.02 7.79
CA LYS A 251 -7.74 9.01 7.05
C LYS A 251 -8.47 9.62 5.85
N GLU A 252 -9.09 10.78 6.04
CA GLU A 252 -9.80 11.47 4.96
C GLU A 252 -8.85 11.95 3.88
N HIS A 253 -7.73 12.52 4.26
CA HIS A 253 -6.69 12.94 3.32
C HIS A 253 -6.15 11.78 2.47
N ILE A 254 -5.90 10.61 3.09
CA ILE A 254 -5.47 9.41 2.36
C ILE A 254 -6.52 8.93 1.38
N ARG A 255 -7.81 8.95 1.74
CA ARG A 255 -8.89 8.62 0.80
C ARG A 255 -8.95 9.59 -0.37
N HIS A 256 -8.76 10.87 -0.11
CA HIS A 256 -8.72 11.89 -1.15
C HIS A 256 -7.57 11.67 -2.14
N ILE A 257 -6.35 11.41 -1.64
CA ILE A 257 -5.19 11.05 -2.48
C ILE A 257 -5.48 9.81 -3.30
N HIS A 258 -6.02 8.75 -2.67
CA HIS A 258 -6.33 7.51 -3.36
C HIS A 258 -7.33 7.72 -4.49
N SER A 259 -8.43 8.44 -4.24
CA SER A 259 -9.44 8.74 -5.26
C SER A 259 -8.84 9.53 -6.42
N ALA A 260 -8.10 10.60 -6.14
CA ALA A 260 -7.49 11.43 -7.17
C ALA A 260 -6.48 10.67 -8.06
N LEU A 261 -5.66 9.80 -7.45
CA LEU A 261 -4.71 8.97 -8.19
C LEU A 261 -5.39 7.82 -8.95
N PHE A 262 -6.50 7.29 -8.45
CA PHE A 262 -7.30 6.31 -9.16
C PHE A 262 -7.91 6.91 -10.43
N ASP A 263 -8.54 8.08 -10.34
CA ASP A 263 -9.11 8.78 -11.48
C ASP A 263 -8.03 9.12 -12.52
N TYR A 264 -6.87 9.61 -12.09
CA TYR A 264 -5.72 9.88 -12.95
C TYR A 264 -5.27 8.65 -13.76
N GLU A 265 -5.33 7.45 -13.20
CA GLU A 265 -4.95 6.22 -13.90
C GLU A 265 -6.02 5.72 -14.84
N VAL A 266 -7.30 5.86 -14.46
CA VAL A 266 -8.44 5.52 -15.32
C VAL A 266 -8.42 6.36 -16.59
N ASP A 267 -8.23 7.69 -16.47
CA ASP A 267 -8.14 8.59 -17.62
C ASP A 267 -7.00 8.22 -18.56
N MET A 268 -5.88 7.81 -18.01
CA MET A 268 -4.74 7.37 -18.81
C MET A 268 -4.93 6.03 -19.53
N TYR A 269 -5.67 5.09 -18.93
CA TYR A 269 -6.05 3.86 -19.62
C TYR A 269 -7.00 4.15 -20.75
N ALA A 270 -7.96 5.05 -20.55
CA ALA A 270 -8.88 5.51 -21.58
C ALA A 270 -8.14 6.13 -22.78
N ASP A 271 -7.18 7.03 -22.54
CA ASP A 271 -6.35 7.65 -23.58
C ASP A 271 -5.51 6.63 -24.35
N LYS A 272 -4.95 5.61 -23.70
CA LYS A 272 -4.23 4.54 -24.38
C LYS A 272 -5.12 3.68 -25.26
N ILE A 273 -6.35 3.42 -24.85
CA ILE A 273 -7.33 2.66 -25.62
C ILE A 273 -7.78 3.47 -26.85
N LEU A 274 -8.10 4.74 -26.66
CA LEU A 274 -8.53 5.63 -27.73
C LEU A 274 -7.42 5.84 -28.78
N ASN A 275 -6.17 6.05 -28.34
CA ASN A 275 -5.04 6.22 -29.26
C ASN A 275 -4.61 4.94 -30.00
N ARG A 276 -4.97 3.73 -29.50
CA ARG A 276 -4.72 2.47 -30.21
C ARG A 276 -5.76 2.17 -31.30
N GLN A 277 -6.89 2.85 -31.32
CA GLN A 277 -7.92 2.69 -32.35
C GLN A 277 -7.65 3.51 -33.63
N TYR A 278 -6.60 4.33 -33.65
CA TYR A 278 -6.23 5.19 -34.80
C TYR A 278 -4.88 4.83 -35.45
N ILE A 279 -4.31 3.66 -35.13
CA ILE A 279 -3.14 3.07 -35.82
C ILE A 279 -3.54 1.72 -36.44
#